data_a1a1546346755c6dc145d6aa93c42831
#
_entry.id   a1a1546346755c6dc145d6aa93c42831
#
_cell.length_a   1.000
_cell.length_b   1.000
_cell.length_c   1.000
_cell.angle_alpha   90.00
_cell.angle_beta   90.00
_cell.angle_gamma   90.00
#
_symmetry.space_group_name_H-M   'P 1'
#
loop_
_entity.id
_entity.type
_entity.pdbx_description
1 polymer ?
#
loop_
_entity_poly.entity_id
_entity_poly.type
_entity_poly.pdbx_seq_one_letter_code
_entity_poly.pdbx_strand_id
1 'polypeptide(L)'
;MKKSEIFASVLADVSAETEIDSDRILSSERKEEVVDARYLVIFLLLGNGFYPAMIAERMGLSARAVRSAISGFEARLANSAGLRLVCQRLAAKWMA
;
A
#
# COMPACT_ATOMS: atom_id res chain seq x y z
N MET A 1 5.62 14.04 -11.84
CA MET A 1 6.41 13.20 -10.92
C MET A 1 6.82 11.91 -11.60
N LYS A 2 8.06 11.49 -11.40
CA LYS A 2 8.51 10.19 -11.91
C LYS A 2 7.94 9.06 -11.06
N LYS A 3 7.80 7.88 -11.64
CA LYS A 3 7.29 6.70 -10.93
C LYS A 3 8.11 6.36 -9.68
N SER A 4 9.44 6.49 -9.75
CA SER A 4 10.30 6.25 -8.59
C SER A 4 10.03 7.24 -7.46
N GLU A 5 9.72 8.49 -7.79
CA GLU A 5 9.37 9.52 -6.81
C GLU A 5 7.99 9.24 -6.20
N ILE A 6 7.02 8.83 -7.03
CA ILE A 6 5.68 8.48 -6.56
C ILE A 6 5.78 7.32 -5.57
N PHE A 7 6.50 6.28 -5.92
CA PHE A 7 6.69 5.11 -5.05
C PHE A 7 7.27 5.52 -3.70
N ALA A 8 8.37 6.27 -3.72
CA ALA A 8 9.03 6.71 -2.48
C ALA A 8 8.10 7.57 -1.61
N SER A 9 7.36 8.47 -2.24
CA SER A 9 6.46 9.39 -1.53
C SER A 9 5.24 8.66 -0.96
N VAL A 10 4.64 7.75 -1.72
CA VAL A 10 3.52 6.94 -1.23
C VAL A 10 3.96 6.09 -0.04
N LEU A 11 5.09 5.43 -0.17
CA LEU A 11 5.63 4.59 0.91
C LEU A 11 5.87 5.43 2.17
N ALA A 12 6.49 6.59 2.01
CA ALA A 12 6.76 7.50 3.13
C ALA A 12 5.46 7.98 3.79
N ASP A 13 4.45 8.33 3.01
CA ASP A 13 3.17 8.78 3.54
C ASP A 13 2.44 7.68 4.30
N VAL A 14 2.43 6.46 3.77
CA VAL A 14 1.81 5.33 4.46
C VAL A 14 2.56 5.03 5.76
N SER A 15 3.89 5.05 5.72
CA SER A 15 4.72 4.86 6.91
C SER A 15 4.40 5.90 7.98
N ALA A 16 4.30 7.16 7.60
CA ALA A 16 4.00 8.25 8.53
C ALA A 16 2.60 8.12 9.15
N GLU A 17 1.59 7.82 8.33
CA GLU A 17 0.21 7.71 8.81
C GLU A 17 -0.03 6.47 9.68
N THR A 18 0.65 5.38 9.39
CA THR A 18 0.49 4.12 10.13
C THR A 18 1.49 3.97 11.28
N GLU A 19 2.50 4.82 11.32
CA GLU A 19 3.62 4.72 12.28
C GLU A 19 4.34 3.38 12.20
N ILE A 20 4.39 2.81 10.99
CA ILE A 20 5.09 1.55 10.70
C ILE A 20 6.24 1.89 9.76
N ASP A 21 7.46 1.47 10.12
CA ASP A 21 8.64 1.74 9.31
C ASP A 21 8.49 1.16 7.90
N SER A 22 9.00 1.88 6.92
CA SER A 22 8.98 1.47 5.52
C SER A 22 9.60 0.08 5.32
N ASP A 23 10.68 -0.22 6.03
CA ASP A 23 11.33 -1.53 5.94
C ASP A 23 10.41 -2.67 6.35
N ARG A 24 9.56 -2.44 7.35
CA ARG A 24 8.58 -3.44 7.79
C ARG A 24 7.46 -3.58 6.77
N ILE A 25 7.00 -2.46 6.20
CA ILE A 25 5.96 -2.49 5.16
C ILE A 25 6.43 -3.32 3.96
N LEU A 26 7.70 -3.17 3.59
CA LEU A 26 8.29 -3.90 2.45
C LEU A 26 8.76 -5.31 2.81
N SER A 27 8.67 -5.71 4.07
CA SER A 27 9.10 -7.04 4.51
C SER A 27 8.00 -8.09 4.29
N SER A 28 8.28 -9.32 4.70
CA SER A 28 7.30 -10.40 4.68
C SER A 28 6.56 -10.55 6.01
N GLU A 29 6.63 -9.55 6.87
CA GLU A 29 5.97 -9.57 8.18
C GLU A 29 4.47 -9.77 8.04
N ARG A 30 3.88 -10.59 8.91
CA ARG A 30 2.47 -11.00 8.81
C ARG A 30 1.54 -10.39 9.85
N LYS A 31 2.02 -9.47 10.68
CA LYS A 31 1.14 -8.77 11.62
C LYS A 31 0.08 -8.00 10.85
N GLU A 32 -1.14 -8.02 11.36
CA GLU A 32 -2.30 -7.40 10.69
C GLU A 32 -2.04 -5.96 10.27
N GLU A 33 -1.53 -5.14 11.17
CA GLU A 33 -1.29 -3.72 10.89
C GLU A 33 -0.22 -3.52 9.81
N VAL A 34 0.77 -4.40 9.74
CA VAL A 34 1.82 -4.33 8.71
C VAL A 34 1.27 -4.77 7.36
N VAL A 35 0.47 -5.83 7.35
CA VAL A 35 -0.17 -6.30 6.12
C VAL A 35 -1.15 -5.24 5.59
N ASP A 36 -1.91 -4.62 6.47
CA ASP A 36 -2.82 -3.54 6.08
C ASP A 36 -2.05 -2.36 5.44
N ALA A 37 -0.93 -1.96 6.04
CA ALA A 37 -0.10 -0.88 5.50
C ALA A 37 0.46 -1.26 4.12
N ARG A 38 0.93 -2.49 3.96
CA ARG A 38 1.45 -3.00 2.69
C ARG A 38 0.37 -2.99 1.60
N TYR A 39 -0.82 -3.44 1.93
CA TYR A 39 -1.94 -3.45 0.98
C TYR A 39 -2.35 -2.03 0.59
N LEU A 40 -2.28 -1.09 1.54
CA LEU A 40 -2.59 0.31 1.27
C LEU A 40 -1.60 0.93 0.28
N VAL A 41 -0.30 0.63 0.42
CA VAL A 41 0.70 1.07 -0.55
C VAL A 41 0.35 0.55 -1.94
N ILE A 42 0.01 -0.73 -2.06
CA ILE A 42 -0.36 -1.33 -3.34
C ILE A 42 -1.58 -0.63 -3.95
N PHE A 43 -2.61 -0.39 -3.15
CA PHE A 43 -3.82 0.29 -3.59
C PHE A 43 -3.51 1.69 -4.15
N LEU A 44 -2.71 2.47 -3.43
CA LEU A 44 -2.36 3.83 -3.85
C LEU A 44 -1.51 3.83 -5.11
N LEU A 45 -0.60 2.87 -5.25
CA LEU A 45 0.22 2.77 -6.46
C LEU A 45 -0.63 2.40 -7.67
N LEU A 46 -1.58 1.49 -7.52
CA LEU A 46 -2.52 1.17 -8.60
C LEU A 46 -3.28 2.41 -9.06
N GLY A 47 -3.77 3.20 -8.11
CA GLY A 47 -4.48 4.44 -8.41
C GLY A 47 -3.62 5.50 -9.07
N ASN A 48 -2.31 5.33 -9.03
CA ASN A 48 -1.34 6.26 -9.64
C ASN A 48 -0.69 5.69 -10.89
N GLY A 49 -1.33 4.70 -11.51
CA GLY A 49 -0.94 4.20 -12.82
C GLY A 49 0.15 3.13 -12.81
N PHE A 50 0.40 2.52 -11.66
CA PHE A 50 1.32 1.39 -11.59
C PHE A 50 0.58 0.10 -11.97
N TYR A 51 1.24 -0.73 -12.76
CA TYR A 51 0.72 -2.07 -13.08
C TYR A 51 1.15 -3.05 -11.98
N PRO A 52 0.41 -4.14 -11.76
CA PRO A 52 0.80 -5.13 -10.75
C PRO A 52 2.24 -5.63 -10.86
N ALA A 53 2.73 -5.84 -12.08
CA ALA A 53 4.12 -6.27 -12.29
C ALA A 53 5.13 -5.23 -11.81
N MET A 54 4.84 -3.95 -12.03
CA MET A 54 5.69 -2.85 -11.55
C MET A 54 5.69 -2.78 -10.03
N ILE A 55 4.53 -2.94 -9.43
CA ILE A 55 4.39 -2.94 -7.97
C ILE A 55 5.18 -4.09 -7.36
N ALA A 56 5.04 -5.28 -7.93
CA ALA A 56 5.76 -6.47 -7.47
C ALA A 56 7.28 -6.22 -7.48
N GLU A 57 7.78 -5.69 -8.59
CA GLU A 57 9.21 -5.39 -8.74
C GLU A 57 9.68 -4.36 -7.71
N ARG A 58 8.94 -3.25 -7.58
CA ARG A 58 9.32 -2.15 -6.67
C ARG A 58 9.29 -2.57 -5.20
N MET A 59 8.33 -3.41 -4.83
CA MET A 59 8.14 -3.81 -3.43
C MET A 59 8.85 -5.12 -3.08
N GLY A 60 9.49 -5.76 -4.05
CA GLY A 60 10.13 -7.05 -3.81
C GLY A 60 9.14 -8.17 -3.53
N LEU A 61 7.96 -8.10 -4.14
CA LEU A 61 6.90 -9.10 -3.97
C LEU A 61 6.73 -9.92 -5.24
N SER A 62 6.09 -11.10 -5.11
CA SER A 62 5.68 -11.86 -6.28
C SER A 62 4.45 -11.22 -6.91
N ALA A 63 4.23 -11.47 -8.21
CA ALA A 63 3.02 -11.03 -8.88
C ALA A 63 1.77 -11.60 -8.21
N ARG A 64 1.86 -12.85 -7.73
CA ARG A 64 0.77 -13.50 -7.01
C ARG A 64 0.42 -12.77 -5.71
N ALA A 65 1.44 -12.35 -4.96
CA ALA A 65 1.23 -11.61 -3.72
C ALA A 65 0.53 -10.28 -3.98
N VAL A 66 0.91 -9.58 -5.05
CA VAL A 66 0.27 -8.32 -5.43
C VAL A 66 -1.19 -8.55 -5.82
N ARG A 67 -1.47 -9.57 -6.63
CA ARG A 67 -2.84 -9.90 -7.02
C ARG A 67 -3.70 -10.28 -5.81
N SER A 68 -3.14 -11.02 -4.87
CA SER A 68 -3.84 -11.37 -3.62
C SER A 68 -4.17 -10.13 -2.80
N ALA A 69 -3.24 -9.17 -2.74
CA ALA A 69 -3.46 -7.91 -2.03
C ALA A 69 -4.60 -7.12 -2.68
N ILE A 70 -4.61 -7.04 -4.01
CA ILE A 70 -5.66 -6.34 -4.75
C ILE A 70 -7.02 -6.97 -4.48
N SER A 71 -7.10 -8.29 -4.55
CA SER A 71 -8.35 -9.02 -4.32
C SER A 71 -8.86 -8.91 -2.88
N GLY A 72 -7.95 -8.85 -1.91
CA GLY A 72 -8.30 -8.86 -0.49
C GLY A 72 -8.49 -7.50 0.16
N PHE A 73 -8.20 -6.42 -0.54
CA PHE A 73 -8.16 -5.09 0.09
C PHE A 73 -9.53 -4.63 0.60
N GLU A 74 -10.59 -4.86 -0.16
CA GLU A 74 -11.94 -4.46 0.24
C GLU A 74 -12.36 -5.14 1.55
N ALA A 75 -12.04 -6.42 1.71
CA ALA A 75 -12.36 -7.13 2.94
C ALA A 75 -11.58 -6.56 4.13
N ARG A 76 -10.33 -6.17 3.92
CA ARG A 76 -9.54 -5.53 4.98
C ARG A 76 -10.12 -4.17 5.36
N LEU A 77 -10.53 -3.38 4.40
CA LEU A 77 -11.20 -2.10 4.66
C LEU A 77 -12.48 -2.31 5.45
N ALA A 78 -13.28 -3.31 5.09
CA ALA A 78 -14.54 -3.60 5.77
C ALA A 78 -14.32 -3.99 7.24
N ASN A 79 -13.19 -4.62 7.55
CA ASN A 79 -12.90 -5.13 8.89
C ASN A 79 -12.06 -4.21 9.77
N SER A 80 -11.66 -3.04 9.27
CA SER A 80 -10.80 -2.14 10.04
C SER A 80 -11.20 -0.68 9.84
N ALA A 81 -11.80 -0.09 10.88
CA ALA A 81 -12.14 1.33 10.88
C ALA A 81 -10.87 2.20 10.79
N GLY A 82 -9.79 1.77 11.46
CA GLY A 82 -8.51 2.47 11.40
C GLY A 82 -7.94 2.51 10.00
N LEU A 83 -7.98 1.38 9.30
CA LEU A 83 -7.51 1.31 7.92
C LEU A 83 -8.36 2.18 6.99
N ARG A 84 -9.69 2.17 7.17
CA ARG A 84 -10.57 3.03 6.37
C ARG A 84 -10.22 4.50 6.53
N LEU A 85 -9.96 4.94 7.76
CA LEU A 85 -9.63 6.33 8.05
C LEU A 85 -8.32 6.76 7.38
N VAL A 86 -7.28 5.94 7.53
CA VAL A 86 -5.97 6.22 6.90
C VAL A 86 -6.11 6.19 5.37
N CYS A 87 -6.84 5.22 4.85
CA CYS A 87 -7.09 5.12 3.40
C CYS A 87 -7.78 6.37 2.87
N GLN A 88 -8.80 6.88 3.56
CA GLN A 88 -9.51 8.09 3.15
C GLN A 88 -8.57 9.29 3.09
N ARG A 89 -7.73 9.46 4.10
CA ARG A 89 -6.77 10.57 4.13
C ARG A 89 -5.78 10.52 2.98
N LEU A 90 -5.20 9.36 2.75
CA LEU A 90 -4.19 9.19 1.72
C LEU A 90 -4.79 9.16 0.31
N ALA A 91 -5.98 8.62 0.16
CA ALA A 91 -6.68 8.66 -1.12
C ALA A 91 -7.04 10.10 -1.51
N ALA A 92 -7.41 10.95 -0.55
CA ALA A 92 -7.67 12.36 -0.82
C ALA A 92 -6.44 13.06 -1.40
N LYS A 93 -5.24 12.67 -0.97
CA LYS A 93 -3.99 13.23 -1.47
C LYS A 93 -3.56 12.60 -2.79
N TRP A 94 -3.64 11.28 -2.90
CA TRP A 94 -3.03 10.53 -4.02
C TRP A 94 -3.99 10.16 -5.14
N MET A 95 -5.29 10.18 -4.89
CA MET A 95 -6.31 9.73 -5.85
C MET A 95 -7.23 10.87 -6.31
N ALA A 96 -6.83 12.09 -6.04
CA ALA A 96 -7.62 13.27 -6.41
C ALA A 96 -7.62 13.53 -7.91
#